data_9366fb82719c64b9d201e54648a61d65
#
_entry.id   9366fb82719c64b9d201e54648a61d65
#
_cell.length_a   1.000
_cell.length_b   1.000
_cell.length_c   1.000
_cell.angle_alpha   90.00
_cell.angle_beta   90.00
_cell.angle_gamma   90.00
#
_symmetry.space_group_name_H-M   'P 1'
#
loop_
_entity.id
_entity.type
_entity.pdbx_description
1 polymer ?
#
loop_
_entity_poly.entity_id
_entity_poly.type
_entity_poly.pdbx_seq_one_letter_code
_entity_poly.pdbx_strand_id
1 'polypeptide(L)'
;MQGVRVAKERVERDEEDLVRLYLTDIGQYPLLTKDDEVRLAQLIEKGAAAREELESDEKPTAAKKREIRRNIRSGDDAERTFVQSNLRLVVSIAKKYQASGLPLLDLIQEGNLGLMHAVEKFDWRKGFKFSTYATWWIRQAITRGIANTGRTIRLPVHAGDTLARLQKARARLELKYGRPATLVELAAEVEMPEEKVTEALRFAAEPLSLSEPLREDGDAELGDVVEDRGAESPFEVAATALLPDEINRLLGPLDEREREILKLRFGLDRGEPRTLEEVGEHFNLTRERIRQIEARAMSKLRHPSSDTGARDLLAV
;
A
#
# COMPACT_ATOMS: atom_id res chain seq x y z
N MET A 1 -20.74 -1.82 23.13
CA MET A 1 -21.54 -2.07 21.90
C MET A 1 -22.40 -0.89 21.44
N GLN A 2 -23.13 -0.21 22.30
CA GLN A 2 -23.92 0.97 21.86
C GLN A 2 -23.07 2.08 21.23
N GLY A 3 -21.88 2.39 21.74
CA GLY A 3 -21.02 3.45 21.23
C GLY A 3 -20.49 3.21 19.80
N VAL A 4 -20.06 1.98 19.49
CA VAL A 4 -19.55 1.61 18.14
C VAL A 4 -20.69 1.58 17.12
N ARG A 5 -21.87 1.08 17.52
CA ARG A 5 -23.05 1.04 16.67
C ARG A 5 -23.56 2.45 16.34
N VAL A 6 -23.58 3.33 17.34
CA VAL A 6 -23.96 4.76 17.18
C VAL A 6 -22.93 5.50 16.30
N ALA A 7 -21.63 5.22 16.44
CA ALA A 7 -20.60 5.81 15.60
C ALA A 7 -20.74 5.35 14.14
N LYS A 8 -20.98 4.06 13.89
CA LYS A 8 -21.19 3.52 12.54
C LYS A 8 -22.44 4.09 11.87
N GLU A 9 -23.57 4.15 12.59
CA GLU A 9 -24.80 4.77 12.10
C GLU A 9 -24.64 6.27 11.80
N ARG A 10 -23.80 6.98 12.56
CA ARG A 10 -23.51 8.39 12.35
C ARG A 10 -22.66 8.60 11.08
N VAL A 11 -21.64 7.78 10.87
CA VAL A 11 -20.80 7.81 9.65
C VAL A 11 -21.64 7.50 8.42
N GLU A 12 -22.51 6.48 8.47
CA GLU A 12 -23.39 6.13 7.35
C GLU A 12 -24.36 7.28 7.00
N ARG A 13 -24.93 7.98 7.99
CA ARG A 13 -25.79 9.17 7.75
C ARG A 13 -25.01 10.33 7.14
N ASP A 14 -23.83 10.61 7.66
CA ASP A 14 -22.98 11.68 7.13
C ASP A 14 -22.60 11.40 5.66
N GLU A 15 -22.33 10.14 5.29
CA GLU A 15 -22.07 9.74 3.90
C GLU A 15 -23.30 9.90 3.00
N GLU A 16 -24.50 9.50 3.47
CA GLU A 16 -25.74 9.68 2.73
C GLU A 16 -26.06 11.16 2.48
N ASP A 17 -25.84 12.01 3.46
CA ASP A 17 -26.04 13.45 3.35
C ASP A 17 -25.06 14.10 2.36
N LEU A 18 -23.79 13.67 2.35
CA LEU A 18 -22.79 14.11 1.38
C LEU A 18 -23.14 13.67 -0.07
N VAL A 19 -23.61 12.44 -0.24
CA VAL A 19 -24.08 11.94 -1.55
C VAL A 19 -25.27 12.78 -2.03
N ARG A 20 -26.23 13.08 -1.15
CA ARG A 20 -27.41 13.90 -1.47
C ARG A 20 -27.03 15.32 -1.88
N LEU A 21 -26.11 15.93 -1.13
CA LEU A 21 -25.58 17.25 -1.47
C LEU A 21 -24.94 17.26 -2.85
N TYR A 22 -24.03 16.31 -3.11
CA TYR A 22 -23.37 16.16 -4.40
C TYR A 22 -24.37 16.01 -5.56
N LEU A 23 -25.40 15.13 -5.39
CA LEU A 23 -26.42 14.91 -6.39
C LEU A 23 -27.27 16.16 -6.66
N THR A 24 -27.53 16.97 -5.64
CA THR A 24 -28.22 18.25 -5.76
C THR A 24 -27.39 19.24 -6.57
N ASP A 25 -26.10 19.35 -6.28
CA ASP A 25 -25.19 20.25 -6.97
C ASP A 25 -25.04 19.93 -8.46
N ILE A 26 -24.80 18.66 -8.79
CA ILE A 26 -24.67 18.24 -10.21
C ILE A 26 -25.98 18.33 -10.97
N GLY A 27 -27.11 18.33 -10.26
CA GLY A 27 -28.45 18.47 -10.85
C GLY A 27 -28.72 19.86 -11.43
N GLN A 28 -27.96 20.88 -11.02
CA GLN A 28 -28.12 22.28 -11.46
C GLN A 28 -27.64 22.50 -12.90
N TYR A 29 -26.73 21.64 -13.40
CA TYR A 29 -26.17 21.79 -14.74
C TYR A 29 -27.08 21.16 -15.81
N PRO A 30 -27.42 21.90 -16.90
CA PRO A 30 -28.23 21.37 -17.97
C PRO A 30 -27.51 20.28 -18.75
N LEU A 31 -28.29 19.33 -19.31
CA LEU A 31 -27.75 18.34 -20.22
C LEU A 31 -27.39 18.98 -21.57
N LEU A 32 -26.27 18.55 -22.15
CA LEU A 32 -25.81 19.05 -23.45
C LEU A 32 -26.55 18.36 -24.60
N THR A 33 -26.84 19.16 -25.62
CA THR A 33 -27.25 18.64 -26.94
C THR A 33 -26.02 18.24 -27.74
N LYS A 34 -26.19 17.51 -28.84
CA LYS A 34 -25.08 17.14 -29.73
C LYS A 34 -24.36 18.37 -30.30
N ASP A 35 -25.10 19.43 -30.60
CA ASP A 35 -24.53 20.69 -31.14
C ASP A 35 -23.74 21.44 -30.06
N ASP A 36 -24.19 21.38 -28.80
CA ASP A 36 -23.43 21.91 -27.66
C ASP A 36 -22.11 21.17 -27.43
N GLU A 37 -22.13 19.81 -27.52
CA GLU A 37 -20.92 18.98 -27.43
C GLU A 37 -19.89 19.40 -28.47
N VAL A 38 -20.31 19.60 -29.72
CA VAL A 38 -19.43 20.06 -30.82
C VAL A 38 -18.88 21.46 -30.56
N ARG A 39 -19.77 22.38 -30.17
CA ARG A 39 -19.37 23.77 -29.90
C ARG A 39 -18.35 23.88 -28.76
N LEU A 40 -18.61 23.22 -27.67
CA LEU A 40 -17.69 23.22 -26.51
C LEU A 40 -16.37 22.53 -26.87
N ALA A 41 -16.37 21.40 -27.59
CA ALA A 41 -15.15 20.74 -28.03
C ALA A 41 -14.28 21.64 -28.95
N GLN A 42 -14.91 22.42 -29.85
CA GLN A 42 -14.20 23.40 -30.70
C GLN A 42 -13.57 24.51 -29.86
N LEU A 43 -14.23 24.99 -28.80
CA LEU A 43 -13.68 26.01 -27.90
C LEU A 43 -12.50 25.47 -27.10
N ILE A 44 -12.57 24.22 -26.61
CA ILE A 44 -11.49 23.56 -25.91
C ILE A 44 -10.27 23.40 -26.84
N GLU A 45 -10.49 22.95 -28.08
CA GLU A 45 -9.42 22.79 -29.09
C GLU A 45 -8.75 24.15 -29.41
N LYS A 46 -9.53 25.24 -29.57
CA LYS A 46 -9.00 26.59 -29.75
C LYS A 46 -8.21 27.09 -28.54
N GLY A 47 -8.67 26.76 -27.32
CA GLY A 47 -7.96 27.09 -26.10
C GLY A 47 -6.62 26.34 -25.97
N ALA A 48 -6.59 25.07 -26.34
CA ALA A 48 -5.36 24.26 -26.36
C ALA A 48 -4.34 24.81 -27.38
N ALA A 49 -4.77 25.08 -28.60
CA ALA A 49 -3.92 25.70 -29.63
C ALA A 49 -3.38 27.05 -29.18
N ALA A 50 -4.19 27.86 -28.48
CA ALA A 50 -3.76 29.15 -27.94
C ALA A 50 -2.72 29.01 -26.81
N ARG A 51 -2.76 27.92 -26.03
CA ARG A 51 -1.70 27.60 -25.02
C ARG A 51 -0.38 27.26 -25.70
N GLU A 52 -0.40 26.37 -26.71
CA GLU A 52 0.77 26.02 -27.49
C GLU A 52 1.40 27.25 -28.19
N GLU A 53 0.56 28.16 -28.72
CA GLU A 53 1.04 29.39 -29.31
C GLU A 53 1.70 30.31 -28.28
N LEU A 54 1.23 30.34 -27.03
CA LEU A 54 1.82 31.18 -25.97
C LEU A 54 3.17 30.60 -25.47
N GLU A 55 3.35 29.28 -25.53
CA GLU A 55 4.59 28.55 -25.14
C GLU A 55 5.63 28.61 -26.26
N SER A 56 5.24 28.87 -27.51
CA SER A 56 6.19 29.05 -28.60
C SER A 56 7.01 30.32 -28.36
N ASP A 57 8.33 30.30 -28.68
CA ASP A 57 9.29 31.39 -28.44
C ASP A 57 9.04 32.70 -29.21
N GLU A 58 8.01 32.75 -30.04
CA GLU A 58 7.61 33.97 -30.75
C GLU A 58 7.02 34.98 -29.77
N LYS A 59 7.63 36.19 -29.67
CA LYS A 59 7.12 37.28 -28.85
C LYS A 59 5.85 37.87 -29.49
N PRO A 60 4.63 37.49 -29.06
CA PRO A 60 3.40 38.00 -29.65
C PRO A 60 3.21 39.49 -29.33
N THR A 61 2.62 40.23 -30.26
CA THR A 61 2.22 41.64 -30.03
C THR A 61 1.22 41.71 -28.87
N ALA A 62 1.13 42.89 -28.22
CA ALA A 62 0.25 43.08 -27.07
C ALA A 62 -1.24 42.78 -27.39
N ALA A 63 -1.68 43.04 -28.62
CA ALA A 63 -3.03 42.73 -29.09
C ALA A 63 -3.22 41.21 -29.22
N LYS A 64 -2.26 40.50 -29.84
CA LYS A 64 -2.27 39.06 -30.02
C LYS A 64 -2.23 38.33 -28.66
N LYS A 65 -1.44 38.84 -27.72
CA LYS A 65 -1.38 38.27 -26.35
C LYS A 65 -2.72 38.38 -25.61
N ARG A 66 -3.49 39.45 -25.83
CA ARG A 66 -4.84 39.59 -25.26
C ARG A 66 -5.82 38.59 -25.89
N GLU A 67 -5.74 38.39 -27.19
CA GLU A 67 -6.57 37.42 -27.91
C GLU A 67 -6.27 35.99 -27.46
N ILE A 68 -5.00 35.59 -27.41
CA ILE A 68 -4.55 34.28 -26.89
C ILE A 68 -5.10 34.03 -25.48
N ARG A 69 -4.95 34.99 -24.56
CA ARG A 69 -5.48 34.87 -23.20
C ARG A 69 -7.00 34.73 -23.14
N ARG A 70 -7.73 35.41 -24.05
CA ARG A 70 -9.18 35.27 -24.13
C ARG A 70 -9.58 33.89 -24.62
N ASN A 71 -8.88 33.35 -25.64
CA ASN A 71 -9.14 32.02 -26.17
C ASN A 71 -8.85 30.94 -25.13
N ILE A 72 -7.76 31.04 -24.34
CA ILE A 72 -7.44 30.16 -23.24
C ILE A 72 -8.58 30.16 -22.20
N ARG A 73 -9.01 31.31 -21.72
CA ARG A 73 -10.10 31.42 -20.75
C ARG A 73 -11.40 30.82 -21.27
N SER A 74 -11.74 31.11 -22.54
CA SER A 74 -12.94 30.55 -23.18
C SER A 74 -12.85 29.00 -23.30
N GLY A 75 -11.65 28.46 -23.56
CA GLY A 75 -11.40 27.04 -23.57
C GLY A 75 -11.58 26.40 -22.17
N ASP A 76 -11.00 27.04 -21.14
CA ASP A 76 -11.11 26.57 -19.74
C ASP A 76 -12.57 26.58 -19.24
N ASP A 77 -13.33 27.64 -19.58
CA ASP A 77 -14.75 27.74 -19.21
C ASP A 77 -15.59 26.71 -19.98
N ALA A 78 -15.26 26.44 -21.25
CA ALA A 78 -15.92 25.39 -22.03
C ALA A 78 -15.63 24.00 -21.50
N GLU A 79 -14.39 23.72 -21.09
CA GLU A 79 -13.99 22.45 -20.48
C GLU A 79 -14.73 22.20 -19.16
N ARG A 80 -14.78 23.19 -18.28
CA ARG A 80 -15.55 23.12 -17.02
C ARG A 80 -17.02 22.84 -17.29
N THR A 81 -17.64 23.56 -18.23
CA THR A 81 -19.05 23.37 -18.59
C THR A 81 -19.27 21.96 -19.14
N PHE A 82 -18.38 21.48 -19.99
CA PHE A 82 -18.48 20.16 -20.59
C PHE A 82 -18.40 19.05 -19.55
N VAL A 83 -17.45 19.15 -18.58
CA VAL A 83 -17.34 18.20 -17.47
C VAL A 83 -18.57 18.27 -16.57
N GLN A 84 -18.96 19.47 -16.11
CA GLN A 84 -20.08 19.66 -15.17
C GLN A 84 -21.40 19.10 -15.70
N SER A 85 -21.70 19.32 -16.98
CA SER A 85 -22.92 18.82 -17.62
C SER A 85 -22.95 17.29 -17.78
N ASN A 86 -21.79 16.61 -17.67
CA ASN A 86 -21.68 15.14 -17.81
C ASN A 86 -21.45 14.40 -16.48
N LEU A 87 -21.38 15.08 -15.34
CA LEU A 87 -21.20 14.43 -14.03
C LEU A 87 -22.28 13.40 -13.70
N ARG A 88 -23.53 13.64 -14.16
CA ARG A 88 -24.67 12.71 -14.01
C ARG A 88 -24.42 11.38 -14.72
N LEU A 89 -23.69 11.39 -15.84
CA LEU A 89 -23.29 10.16 -16.54
C LEU A 89 -22.36 9.32 -15.67
N VAL A 90 -21.38 9.96 -15.02
CA VAL A 90 -20.46 9.29 -14.09
C VAL A 90 -21.21 8.58 -12.97
N VAL A 91 -22.16 9.28 -12.31
CA VAL A 91 -22.97 8.71 -11.24
C VAL A 91 -23.75 7.47 -11.73
N SER A 92 -24.33 7.52 -12.92
CA SER A 92 -25.11 6.41 -13.50
C SER A 92 -24.27 5.15 -13.74
N ILE A 93 -22.97 5.34 -13.98
CA ILE A 93 -21.99 4.25 -14.16
C ILE A 93 -21.48 3.77 -12.81
N ALA A 94 -21.06 4.69 -11.93
CA ALA A 94 -20.49 4.39 -10.60
C ALA A 94 -21.46 3.58 -9.71
N LYS A 95 -22.76 3.86 -9.78
CA LYS A 95 -23.79 3.08 -9.09
C LYS A 95 -23.75 1.57 -9.37
N LYS A 96 -23.27 1.14 -10.53
CA LYS A 96 -23.17 -0.28 -10.89
C LYS A 96 -22.01 -0.99 -10.19
N TYR A 97 -21.10 -0.23 -9.59
CA TYR A 97 -19.90 -0.73 -8.91
C TYR A 97 -19.98 -0.63 -7.38
N GLN A 98 -21.12 -0.27 -6.79
CA GLN A 98 -21.30 -0.15 -5.33
C GLN A 98 -20.97 -1.44 -4.56
N ALA A 99 -21.17 -2.61 -5.19
CA ALA A 99 -20.82 -3.89 -4.59
C ALA A 99 -19.30 -4.16 -4.48
N SER A 100 -18.45 -3.24 -4.95
CA SER A 100 -16.98 -3.38 -4.89
C SER A 100 -16.36 -3.11 -3.51
N GLY A 101 -17.15 -2.68 -2.53
CA GLY A 101 -16.69 -2.36 -1.17
C GLY A 101 -16.15 -0.92 -0.99
N LEU A 102 -16.06 -0.14 -2.08
CA LEU A 102 -15.70 1.28 -2.00
C LEU A 102 -16.92 2.17 -1.81
N PRO A 103 -16.81 3.28 -1.04
CA PRO A 103 -17.86 4.29 -0.93
C PRO A 103 -18.26 4.84 -2.31
N LEU A 104 -19.56 5.13 -2.47
CA LEU A 104 -20.07 5.63 -3.77
C LEU A 104 -19.39 6.93 -4.22
N LEU A 105 -19.09 7.83 -3.29
CA LEU A 105 -18.40 9.09 -3.61
C LEU A 105 -17.00 8.85 -4.18
N ASP A 106 -16.25 7.88 -3.63
CA ASP A 106 -14.93 7.54 -4.14
C ASP A 106 -14.99 6.96 -5.55
N LEU A 107 -15.96 6.07 -5.81
CA LEU A 107 -16.22 5.55 -7.16
C LEU A 107 -16.59 6.66 -8.15
N ILE A 108 -17.35 7.66 -7.70
CA ILE A 108 -17.69 8.85 -8.51
C ILE A 108 -16.43 9.67 -8.79
N GLN A 109 -15.55 9.90 -7.80
CA GLN A 109 -14.32 10.69 -8.02
C GLN A 109 -13.37 9.99 -8.99
N GLU A 110 -13.17 8.69 -8.86
CA GLU A 110 -12.41 7.90 -9.85
C GLU A 110 -13.05 8.02 -11.25
N GLY A 111 -14.37 7.92 -11.33
CA GLY A 111 -15.10 8.11 -12.58
C GLY A 111 -14.96 9.51 -13.17
N ASN A 112 -14.92 10.55 -12.32
CA ASN A 112 -14.71 11.94 -12.75
C ASN A 112 -13.32 12.14 -13.38
N LEU A 113 -12.27 11.47 -12.86
CA LEU A 113 -10.95 11.46 -13.49
C LEU A 113 -11.02 10.86 -14.90
N GLY A 114 -11.77 9.75 -15.05
CA GLY A 114 -12.02 9.16 -16.37
C GLY A 114 -12.81 10.07 -17.30
N LEU A 115 -13.80 10.82 -16.78
CA LEU A 115 -14.56 11.81 -17.54
C LEU A 115 -13.67 12.95 -18.03
N MET A 116 -12.83 13.53 -17.18
CA MET A 116 -11.89 14.59 -17.57
C MET A 116 -10.96 14.11 -18.68
N HIS A 117 -10.40 12.92 -18.54
CA HIS A 117 -9.57 12.34 -19.59
C HIS A 117 -10.34 12.10 -20.90
N ALA A 118 -11.61 11.72 -20.82
CA ALA A 118 -12.45 11.59 -22.00
C ALA A 118 -12.72 12.92 -22.70
N VAL A 119 -12.89 14.02 -21.94
CA VAL A 119 -13.05 15.38 -22.50
C VAL A 119 -11.79 15.83 -23.23
N GLU A 120 -10.61 15.61 -22.65
CA GLU A 120 -9.33 15.95 -23.30
C GLU A 120 -9.09 15.24 -24.63
N LYS A 121 -9.56 13.99 -24.75
CA LYS A 121 -9.33 13.12 -25.92
C LYS A 121 -10.52 13.05 -26.88
N PHE A 122 -11.58 13.80 -26.64
CA PHE A 122 -12.77 13.76 -27.45
C PHE A 122 -12.59 14.40 -28.82
N ASP A 123 -12.84 13.62 -29.89
CA ASP A 123 -12.82 14.11 -31.26
C ASP A 123 -14.25 14.21 -31.81
N TRP A 124 -14.77 15.45 -31.85
CA TRP A 124 -16.10 15.77 -32.33
C TRP A 124 -16.28 15.48 -33.83
N ARG A 125 -15.21 15.40 -34.63
CA ARG A 125 -15.24 15.15 -36.08
C ARG A 125 -15.72 13.74 -36.42
N LYS A 126 -15.59 12.79 -35.46
CA LYS A 126 -16.04 11.42 -35.62
C LYS A 126 -17.58 11.28 -35.62
N GLY A 127 -18.32 12.30 -35.21
CA GLY A 127 -19.80 12.34 -35.29
C GLY A 127 -20.55 11.51 -34.25
N PHE A 128 -19.85 10.76 -33.37
CA PHE A 128 -20.45 10.00 -32.28
C PHE A 128 -20.81 10.92 -31.10
N LYS A 129 -21.81 10.50 -30.30
CA LYS A 129 -22.14 11.18 -29.04
C LYS A 129 -20.98 11.02 -28.04
N PHE A 130 -20.69 12.10 -27.30
CA PHE A 130 -19.66 12.09 -26.26
C PHE A 130 -19.87 10.96 -25.24
N SER A 131 -21.12 10.74 -24.80
CA SER A 131 -21.46 9.70 -23.83
C SER A 131 -21.00 8.28 -24.23
N THR A 132 -20.98 7.96 -25.52
CA THR A 132 -20.52 6.65 -26.02
C THR A 132 -19.02 6.47 -25.78
N TYR A 133 -18.25 7.52 -26.03
CA TYR A 133 -16.79 7.52 -25.80
C TYR A 133 -16.42 7.60 -24.32
N ALA A 134 -17.07 8.54 -23.59
CA ALA A 134 -16.81 8.77 -22.18
C ALA A 134 -17.12 7.54 -21.30
N THR A 135 -18.17 6.78 -21.63
CA THR A 135 -18.53 5.57 -20.87
C THR A 135 -17.38 4.57 -20.75
N TRP A 136 -16.56 4.43 -21.79
CA TRP A 136 -15.40 3.54 -21.77
C TRP A 136 -14.34 4.04 -20.79
N TRP A 137 -13.98 5.32 -20.85
CA TRP A 137 -12.99 5.94 -19.98
C TRP A 137 -13.42 5.98 -18.51
N ILE A 138 -14.68 6.34 -18.26
CA ILE A 138 -15.26 6.34 -16.91
C ILE A 138 -15.19 4.95 -16.30
N ARG A 139 -15.62 3.93 -17.07
CA ARG A 139 -15.57 2.53 -16.61
C ARG A 139 -14.14 2.08 -16.35
N GLN A 140 -13.21 2.39 -17.22
CA GLN A 140 -11.80 2.06 -17.08
C GLN A 140 -11.19 2.69 -15.82
N ALA A 141 -11.48 3.99 -15.58
CA ALA A 141 -11.01 4.70 -14.40
C ALA A 141 -11.57 4.09 -13.11
N ILE A 142 -12.88 3.86 -13.03
CA ILE A 142 -13.51 3.22 -11.86
C ILE A 142 -12.92 1.83 -11.59
N THR A 143 -12.81 0.98 -12.62
CA THR A 143 -12.25 -0.37 -12.45
C THR A 143 -10.79 -0.33 -11.98
N ARG A 144 -10.01 0.60 -12.52
CA ARG A 144 -8.62 0.80 -12.11
C ARG A 144 -8.52 1.38 -10.69
N GLY A 145 -9.41 2.31 -10.32
CA GLY A 145 -9.54 2.82 -8.96
C GLY A 145 -9.83 1.71 -7.96
N ILE A 146 -10.82 0.86 -8.23
CA ILE A 146 -11.14 -0.31 -7.40
C ILE A 146 -9.93 -1.23 -7.22
N ALA A 147 -9.21 -1.53 -8.31
CA ALA A 147 -8.01 -2.36 -8.24
C ALA A 147 -6.87 -1.75 -7.40
N ASN A 148 -6.79 -0.40 -7.36
CA ASN A 148 -5.74 0.33 -6.65
C ASN A 148 -6.05 0.55 -5.18
N THR A 149 -7.31 0.81 -4.80
CA THR A 149 -7.70 1.28 -3.47
C THR A 149 -8.74 0.38 -2.78
N GLY A 150 -9.34 -0.58 -3.49
CA GLY A 150 -10.40 -1.44 -2.97
C GLY A 150 -9.95 -2.47 -1.92
N ARG A 151 -8.65 -2.59 -1.63
CA ARG A 151 -8.10 -3.53 -0.64
C ARG A 151 -7.14 -2.84 0.29
N THR A 152 -7.18 -3.20 1.57
CA THR A 152 -6.24 -2.72 2.60
C THR A 152 -4.80 -3.05 2.22
N ILE A 153 -4.54 -4.27 1.74
CA ILE A 153 -3.26 -4.66 1.16
C ILE A 153 -3.42 -4.63 -0.36
N ARG A 154 -2.80 -3.63 -0.98
CA ARG A 154 -2.86 -3.43 -2.43
C ARG A 154 -2.28 -4.63 -3.19
N LEU A 155 -3.02 -5.11 -4.18
CA LEU A 155 -2.57 -6.14 -5.11
C LEU A 155 -2.18 -5.52 -6.46
N PRO A 156 -1.19 -6.08 -7.19
CA PRO A 156 -0.94 -5.74 -8.59
C PRO A 156 -2.19 -6.03 -9.45
N VAL A 157 -2.43 -5.20 -10.48
CA VAL A 157 -3.63 -5.30 -11.32
C VAL A 157 -3.82 -6.70 -11.92
N HIS A 158 -2.72 -7.32 -12.42
CA HIS A 158 -2.77 -8.66 -13.00
C HIS A 158 -3.19 -9.76 -11.99
N ALA A 159 -2.81 -9.61 -10.72
CA ALA A 159 -3.25 -10.52 -9.66
C ALA A 159 -4.75 -10.32 -9.35
N GLY A 160 -5.22 -9.07 -9.34
CA GLY A 160 -6.64 -8.74 -9.23
C GLY A 160 -7.47 -9.31 -10.37
N ASP A 161 -7.00 -9.19 -11.62
CA ASP A 161 -7.68 -9.76 -12.80
C ASP A 161 -7.76 -11.29 -12.71
N THR A 162 -6.69 -11.94 -12.25
CA THR A 162 -6.67 -13.39 -12.04
C THR A 162 -7.69 -13.80 -10.98
N LEU A 163 -7.75 -13.08 -9.85
CA LEU A 163 -8.73 -13.31 -8.80
C LEU A 163 -10.17 -13.13 -9.30
N ALA A 164 -10.43 -12.07 -10.06
CA ALA A 164 -11.76 -11.83 -10.65
C ALA A 164 -12.18 -12.96 -11.61
N ARG A 165 -11.24 -13.49 -12.41
CA ARG A 165 -11.47 -14.65 -13.27
C ARG A 165 -11.80 -15.90 -12.45
N LEU A 166 -11.03 -16.17 -11.39
CA LEU A 166 -11.25 -17.30 -10.48
C LEU A 166 -12.58 -17.21 -9.75
N GLN A 167 -12.96 -16.05 -9.24
CA GLN A 167 -14.29 -15.84 -8.60
C GLN A 167 -15.44 -16.07 -9.58
N LYS A 168 -15.31 -15.60 -10.81
CA LYS A 168 -16.29 -15.80 -11.87
C LYS A 168 -16.43 -17.27 -12.27
N ALA A 169 -15.30 -17.99 -12.38
CA ALA A 169 -15.26 -19.41 -12.66
C ALA A 169 -15.90 -20.20 -11.50
N ARG A 170 -15.56 -19.87 -10.26
CA ARG A 170 -16.10 -20.45 -9.05
C ARG A 170 -17.63 -20.32 -9.02
N ALA A 171 -18.17 -19.12 -9.18
CA ALA A 171 -19.61 -18.89 -9.17
C ALA A 171 -20.33 -19.68 -10.29
N ARG A 172 -19.72 -19.79 -11.49
CA ARG A 172 -20.24 -20.57 -12.60
C ARG A 172 -20.29 -22.06 -12.31
N LEU A 173 -19.21 -22.60 -11.73
CA LEU A 173 -19.12 -24.01 -11.38
C LEU A 173 -20.06 -24.38 -10.22
N GLU A 174 -20.17 -23.51 -9.21
CA GLU A 174 -21.11 -23.67 -8.10
C GLU A 174 -22.56 -23.72 -8.60
N LEU A 175 -22.90 -22.83 -9.53
CA LEU A 175 -24.25 -22.86 -10.16
C LEU A 175 -24.47 -24.14 -10.98
N LYS A 176 -23.45 -24.64 -11.67
CA LYS A 176 -23.51 -25.81 -12.52
C LYS A 176 -23.65 -27.12 -11.73
N TYR A 177 -22.88 -27.24 -10.63
CA TYR A 177 -22.78 -28.48 -9.86
C TYR A 177 -23.59 -28.47 -8.55
N GLY A 178 -24.12 -27.32 -8.12
CA GLY A 178 -24.84 -27.21 -6.85
C GLY A 178 -24.00 -27.41 -5.59
N ARG A 179 -22.65 -27.40 -5.74
CA ARG A 179 -21.68 -27.54 -4.66
C ARG A 179 -20.46 -26.64 -4.89
N PRO A 180 -19.67 -26.34 -3.86
CA PRO A 180 -18.40 -25.63 -4.01
C PRO A 180 -17.48 -26.33 -5.02
N ALA A 181 -16.83 -25.55 -5.90
CA ALA A 181 -15.89 -26.07 -6.87
C ALA A 181 -14.58 -26.51 -6.22
N THR A 182 -14.02 -27.63 -6.67
CA THR A 182 -12.70 -28.11 -6.25
C THR A 182 -11.57 -27.33 -6.93
N LEU A 183 -10.35 -27.37 -6.37
CA LEU A 183 -9.19 -26.72 -6.97
C LEU A 183 -8.91 -27.20 -8.39
N VAL A 184 -9.04 -28.52 -8.62
CA VAL A 184 -8.85 -29.14 -9.95
C VAL A 184 -9.84 -28.61 -10.96
N GLU A 185 -11.15 -28.52 -10.57
CA GLU A 185 -12.20 -27.98 -11.43
C GLU A 185 -11.98 -26.49 -11.75
N LEU A 186 -11.54 -25.70 -10.76
CA LEU A 186 -11.20 -24.29 -10.96
C LEU A 186 -10.01 -24.14 -11.90
N ALA A 187 -8.95 -24.93 -11.69
CA ALA A 187 -7.75 -24.92 -12.51
C ALA A 187 -8.07 -25.26 -13.98
N ALA A 188 -8.91 -26.27 -14.20
CA ALA A 188 -9.37 -26.67 -15.53
C ALA A 188 -10.24 -25.58 -16.21
N GLU A 189 -11.18 -24.95 -15.48
CA GLU A 189 -12.09 -23.91 -16.02
C GLU A 189 -11.32 -22.61 -16.39
N VAL A 190 -10.26 -22.26 -15.62
CA VAL A 190 -9.47 -21.04 -15.85
C VAL A 190 -8.23 -21.30 -16.72
N GLU A 191 -7.95 -22.55 -17.08
CA GLU A 191 -6.78 -23.00 -17.85
C GLU A 191 -5.46 -22.59 -17.17
N MET A 192 -5.36 -22.80 -15.85
CA MET A 192 -4.17 -22.47 -15.06
C MET A 192 -3.70 -23.68 -14.24
N PRO A 193 -2.38 -23.80 -13.95
CA PRO A 193 -1.88 -24.82 -13.02
C PRO A 193 -2.46 -24.67 -11.62
N GLU A 194 -2.72 -25.77 -10.93
CA GLU A 194 -3.30 -25.79 -9.58
C GLU A 194 -2.47 -24.99 -8.56
N GLU A 195 -1.14 -25.00 -8.70
CA GLU A 195 -0.22 -24.23 -7.87
C GLU A 195 -0.49 -22.73 -7.95
N LYS A 196 -0.68 -22.20 -9.17
CA LYS A 196 -1.01 -20.78 -9.37
C LYS A 196 -2.40 -20.41 -8.88
N VAL A 197 -3.36 -21.33 -8.99
CA VAL A 197 -4.72 -21.13 -8.43
C VAL A 197 -4.63 -21.04 -6.90
N THR A 198 -3.87 -21.95 -6.27
CA THR A 198 -3.67 -21.96 -4.82
C THR A 198 -2.97 -20.68 -4.33
N GLU A 199 -1.93 -20.24 -5.04
CA GLU A 199 -1.22 -19.00 -4.75
C GLU A 199 -2.17 -17.78 -4.86
N ALA A 200 -2.92 -17.68 -5.95
CA ALA A 200 -3.89 -16.60 -6.14
C ALA A 200 -4.97 -16.58 -5.05
N LEU A 201 -5.47 -17.75 -4.61
CA LEU A 201 -6.45 -17.83 -3.53
C LEU A 201 -5.86 -17.44 -2.16
N ARG A 202 -4.57 -17.65 -1.92
CA ARG A 202 -3.89 -17.13 -0.70
C ARG A 202 -3.88 -15.60 -0.67
N PHE A 203 -3.63 -14.96 -1.80
CA PHE A 203 -3.70 -13.48 -1.92
C PHE A 203 -5.15 -12.95 -1.91
N ALA A 204 -6.15 -13.80 -2.10
CA ALA A 204 -7.56 -13.44 -2.04
C ALA A 204 -8.03 -13.13 -0.60
N ALA A 205 -7.36 -13.67 0.41
CA ALA A 205 -7.73 -13.47 1.81
C ALA A 205 -7.65 -11.98 2.19
N GLU A 206 -8.73 -11.48 2.79
CA GLU A 206 -8.79 -10.11 3.31
C GLU A 206 -8.35 -10.13 4.79
N PRO A 207 -7.63 -9.10 5.25
CA PRO A 207 -7.29 -9.00 6.66
C PRO A 207 -8.54 -8.80 7.51
N LEU A 208 -8.59 -9.45 8.67
CA LEU A 208 -9.64 -9.27 9.67
C LEU A 208 -9.32 -8.06 10.54
N SER A 209 -10.35 -7.37 11.03
CA SER A 209 -10.16 -6.29 12.00
C SER A 209 -9.80 -6.86 13.37
N LEU A 210 -8.78 -6.30 14.02
CA LEU A 210 -8.45 -6.65 15.40
C LEU A 210 -9.52 -6.20 16.40
N SER A 211 -10.30 -5.19 16.06
CA SER A 211 -11.44 -4.71 16.84
C SER A 211 -12.74 -5.49 16.56
N GLU A 212 -12.67 -6.62 15.85
CA GLU A 212 -13.84 -7.48 15.67
C GLU A 212 -14.19 -8.19 16.97
N PRO A 213 -15.45 -8.09 17.46
CA PRO A 213 -15.85 -8.73 18.70
C PRO A 213 -15.84 -10.25 18.57
N LEU A 214 -15.22 -10.94 19.52
CA LEU A 214 -15.15 -12.40 19.54
C LEU A 214 -16.49 -13.09 19.84
N ARG A 215 -17.40 -12.39 20.53
CA ARG A 215 -18.76 -12.84 20.89
C ARG A 215 -19.74 -11.71 20.76
N GLU A 216 -20.98 -12.01 20.40
CA GLU A 216 -22.05 -11.02 20.22
C GLU A 216 -22.32 -10.20 21.51
N ASP A 217 -22.13 -10.78 22.70
CA ASP A 217 -22.41 -10.16 24.01
C ASP A 217 -21.13 -9.84 24.81
N GLY A 218 -19.94 -9.94 24.22
CA GLY A 218 -18.67 -9.79 24.94
C GLY A 218 -17.96 -8.47 24.60
N ASP A 219 -17.26 -7.91 25.61
CA ASP A 219 -16.39 -6.74 25.43
C ASP A 219 -14.99 -7.13 24.86
N ALA A 220 -14.71 -8.45 24.69
CA ALA A 220 -13.44 -8.96 24.18
C ALA A 220 -13.34 -8.85 22.65
N GLU A 221 -12.28 -8.22 22.19
CA GLU A 221 -11.95 -8.06 20.79
C GLU A 221 -10.97 -9.14 20.32
N LEU A 222 -10.88 -9.39 18.99
CA LEU A 222 -9.92 -10.32 18.41
C LEU A 222 -8.47 -9.96 18.78
N GLY A 223 -8.18 -8.66 18.89
CA GLY A 223 -6.88 -8.13 19.28
C GLY A 223 -6.41 -8.56 20.67
N ASP A 224 -7.34 -8.77 21.61
CA ASP A 224 -7.01 -9.20 22.99
C ASP A 224 -6.46 -10.63 23.07
N VAL A 225 -6.71 -11.45 22.06
CA VAL A 225 -6.32 -12.88 22.02
C VAL A 225 -5.07 -13.09 21.16
N VAL A 226 -4.66 -12.10 20.38
CA VAL A 226 -3.46 -12.21 19.51
C VAL A 226 -2.21 -12.02 20.35
N GLU A 227 -1.38 -13.08 20.42
CA GLU A 227 -0.09 -13.05 21.10
C GLU A 227 0.89 -12.08 20.43
N ASP A 228 1.52 -11.21 21.21
CA ASP A 228 2.64 -10.39 20.75
C ASP A 228 3.93 -11.23 20.70
N ARG A 229 4.23 -11.73 19.51
CA ARG A 229 5.45 -12.54 19.27
C ARG A 229 6.73 -11.71 19.26
N GLY A 230 6.63 -10.39 19.26
CA GLY A 230 7.75 -9.47 19.34
C GLY A 230 8.12 -9.08 20.75
N ALA A 231 7.28 -9.41 21.74
CA ALA A 231 7.56 -9.13 23.13
C ALA A 231 8.73 -10.01 23.62
N GLU A 232 9.76 -9.38 24.17
CA GLU A 232 10.90 -10.09 24.75
C GLU A 232 10.44 -10.90 25.96
N SER A 233 10.83 -12.18 26.01
CA SER A 233 10.56 -13.03 27.16
C SER A 233 11.24 -12.44 28.41
N PRO A 234 10.51 -12.28 29.55
CA PRO A 234 11.12 -11.81 30.80
C PRO A 234 12.33 -12.64 31.21
N PHE A 235 12.32 -13.95 30.88
CA PHE A 235 13.45 -14.83 31.13
C PHE A 235 14.66 -14.48 30.26
N GLU A 236 14.49 -14.19 28.98
CA GLU A 236 15.57 -13.80 28.07
C GLU A 236 16.16 -12.44 28.46
N VAL A 237 15.31 -11.49 28.86
CA VAL A 237 15.75 -10.18 29.37
C VAL A 237 16.59 -10.36 30.63
N ALA A 238 16.13 -11.20 31.59
CA ALA A 238 16.89 -11.48 32.81
C ALA A 238 18.21 -12.21 32.51
N ALA A 239 18.21 -13.19 31.64
CA ALA A 239 19.41 -13.92 31.21
C ALA A 239 20.41 -12.97 30.54
N THR A 240 19.96 -12.10 29.65
CA THR A 240 20.81 -11.09 28.99
C THR A 240 21.38 -10.09 29.99
N ALA A 241 20.61 -9.68 31.01
CA ALA A 241 21.07 -8.77 32.04
C ALA A 241 22.13 -9.39 32.94
N LEU A 242 22.09 -10.69 33.20
CA LEU A 242 23.08 -11.44 33.99
C LEU A 242 24.34 -11.81 33.20
N LEU A 243 24.26 -11.85 31.88
CA LEU A 243 25.36 -12.25 31.00
C LEU A 243 26.67 -11.47 31.21
N PRO A 244 26.69 -10.15 31.41
CA PRO A 244 27.94 -9.38 31.67
C PRO A 244 28.62 -9.80 32.94
N ASP A 245 27.86 -10.12 34.00
CA ASP A 245 28.45 -10.52 35.29
C ASP A 245 29.06 -11.93 35.18
N GLU A 246 28.37 -12.86 34.51
CA GLU A 246 28.89 -14.18 34.22
C GLU A 246 30.14 -14.15 33.34
N ILE A 247 30.17 -13.31 32.31
CA ILE A 247 31.37 -13.10 31.47
C ILE A 247 32.51 -12.55 32.30
N ASN A 248 32.29 -11.57 33.18
CA ASN A 248 33.31 -11.06 34.06
C ASN A 248 33.85 -12.12 35.01
N ARG A 249 32.98 -13.02 35.52
CA ARG A 249 33.37 -14.17 36.35
C ARG A 249 34.21 -15.16 35.57
N LEU A 250 33.84 -15.49 34.34
CA LEU A 250 34.59 -16.37 33.44
C LEU A 250 36.00 -15.81 33.13
N LEU A 251 36.12 -14.52 32.99
CA LEU A 251 37.41 -13.84 32.75
C LEU A 251 38.25 -13.68 34.02
N GLY A 252 37.72 -14.04 35.20
CA GLY A 252 38.40 -13.92 36.50
C GLY A 252 39.80 -14.57 36.60
N PRO A 253 40.00 -15.79 36.06
CA PRO A 253 41.31 -16.50 36.11
C PRO A 253 42.42 -15.87 35.26
N LEU A 254 42.06 -14.91 34.38
CA LEU A 254 43.01 -14.25 33.48
C LEU A 254 43.72 -13.08 34.16
N ASP A 255 44.97 -12.81 33.74
CA ASP A 255 45.68 -11.58 34.10
C ASP A 255 44.90 -10.35 33.59
N GLU A 256 45.02 -9.23 34.30
CA GLU A 256 44.31 -7.99 33.98
C GLU A 256 44.52 -7.58 32.51
N ARG A 257 45.74 -7.70 32.01
CA ARG A 257 46.09 -7.38 30.63
C ARG A 257 45.50 -8.32 29.61
N GLU A 258 45.43 -9.62 29.92
CA GLU A 258 44.78 -10.64 29.07
C GLU A 258 43.25 -10.39 29.01
N ARG A 259 42.65 -10.03 30.15
CA ARG A 259 41.23 -9.73 30.28
C ARG A 259 40.83 -8.52 29.46
N GLU A 260 41.58 -7.41 29.54
CA GLU A 260 41.30 -6.20 28.77
C GLU A 260 41.44 -6.44 27.26
N ILE A 261 42.48 -7.17 26.84
CA ILE A 261 42.67 -7.51 25.42
C ILE A 261 41.46 -8.31 24.90
N LEU A 262 40.96 -9.29 25.64
CA LEU A 262 39.75 -10.05 25.22
C LEU A 262 38.53 -9.17 25.26
N LYS A 263 38.33 -8.30 26.26
CA LYS A 263 37.19 -7.38 26.30
C LYS A 263 37.14 -6.48 25.05
N LEU A 264 38.25 -5.87 24.69
CA LEU A 264 38.32 -5.00 23.52
C LEU A 264 38.17 -5.81 22.21
N ARG A 265 38.82 -6.99 22.15
CA ARG A 265 38.78 -7.83 20.94
C ARG A 265 37.40 -8.31 20.60
N PHE A 266 36.60 -8.71 21.60
CA PHE A 266 35.25 -9.25 21.44
C PHE A 266 34.13 -8.22 21.73
N GLY A 267 34.46 -6.96 22.01
CA GLY A 267 33.49 -5.90 22.28
C GLY A 267 32.69 -6.11 23.58
N LEU A 268 33.28 -6.81 24.58
CA LEU A 268 32.61 -7.11 25.85
C LEU A 268 32.55 -5.89 26.81
N ASP A 269 33.11 -4.78 26.43
CA ASP A 269 33.06 -3.50 27.12
C ASP A 269 31.87 -2.62 26.67
N ARG A 270 30.85 -3.18 26.05
CA ARG A 270 29.71 -2.52 25.38
C ARG A 270 30.08 -1.77 24.09
N GLY A 271 31.23 -2.10 23.49
CA GLY A 271 31.71 -1.57 22.23
C GLY A 271 31.57 -2.60 21.09
N GLU A 272 32.00 -2.19 19.90
CA GLU A 272 32.15 -3.10 18.77
C GLU A 272 33.44 -3.92 18.89
N PRO A 273 33.45 -5.19 18.35
CA PRO A 273 34.67 -5.99 18.32
C PRO A 273 35.79 -5.28 17.55
N ARG A 274 36.97 -5.19 18.15
CA ARG A 274 38.12 -4.52 17.53
C ARG A 274 39.04 -5.51 16.82
N THR A 275 39.74 -5.03 15.79
CA THR A 275 40.71 -5.83 15.07
C THR A 275 41.98 -6.03 15.91
N LEU A 276 42.81 -7.05 15.59
CA LEU A 276 44.08 -7.29 16.26
C LEU A 276 45.08 -6.11 16.14
N GLU A 277 44.95 -5.33 15.06
CA GLU A 277 45.77 -4.13 14.83
C GLU A 277 45.35 -3.00 15.75
N GLU A 278 44.06 -2.68 15.84
CA GLU A 278 43.51 -1.65 16.74
C GLU A 278 43.77 -1.95 18.21
N VAL A 279 43.63 -3.22 18.61
CA VAL A 279 44.01 -3.64 19.97
C VAL A 279 45.50 -3.52 20.17
N GLY A 280 46.33 -3.83 19.15
CA GLY A 280 47.78 -3.67 19.18
C GLY A 280 48.19 -2.22 19.38
N GLU A 281 47.59 -1.30 18.66
CA GLU A 281 47.80 0.15 18.81
C GLU A 281 47.45 0.64 20.22
N HIS A 282 46.33 0.19 20.77
CA HIS A 282 45.87 0.55 22.11
C HIS A 282 46.87 0.14 23.21
N PHE A 283 47.51 -1.03 23.07
CA PHE A 283 48.47 -1.55 24.04
C PHE A 283 49.96 -1.30 23.67
N ASN A 284 50.22 -0.62 22.56
CA ASN A 284 51.57 -0.42 21.99
C ASN A 284 52.32 -1.75 21.77
N LEU A 285 51.58 -2.74 21.21
CA LEU A 285 52.09 -4.08 20.89
C LEU A 285 51.88 -4.39 19.42
N THR A 286 52.69 -5.32 18.91
CA THR A 286 52.51 -5.80 17.52
C THR A 286 51.26 -6.70 17.42
N ARG A 287 50.62 -6.71 16.24
CA ARG A 287 49.50 -7.59 15.92
C ARG A 287 49.77 -9.05 16.32
N GLU A 288 50.94 -9.57 15.98
CA GLU A 288 51.31 -10.96 16.31
C GLU A 288 51.42 -11.18 17.81
N ARG A 289 51.86 -10.18 18.57
CA ARG A 289 51.92 -10.27 20.05
C ARG A 289 50.52 -10.33 20.67
N ILE A 290 49.59 -9.55 20.16
CA ILE A 290 48.18 -9.60 20.59
C ILE A 290 47.58 -10.99 20.27
N ARG A 291 47.79 -11.52 19.07
CA ARG A 291 47.33 -12.86 18.67
C ARG A 291 47.89 -13.96 19.62
N GLN A 292 49.17 -13.86 20.03
CA GLN A 292 49.77 -14.80 20.99
C GLN A 292 49.10 -14.70 22.36
N ILE A 293 48.85 -13.47 22.85
CA ILE A 293 48.18 -13.24 24.14
C ILE A 293 46.76 -13.77 24.09
N GLU A 294 45.99 -13.49 23.04
CA GLU A 294 44.66 -14.01 22.81
C GLU A 294 44.64 -15.55 22.84
N ALA A 295 45.53 -16.19 22.07
CA ALA A 295 45.61 -17.67 22.03
C ALA A 295 45.93 -18.27 23.40
N ARG A 296 46.84 -17.63 24.16
CA ARG A 296 47.19 -18.05 25.51
C ARG A 296 46.03 -17.88 26.50
N ALA A 297 45.35 -16.74 26.45
CA ALA A 297 44.19 -16.47 27.30
C ALA A 297 43.04 -17.45 27.00
N MET A 298 42.76 -17.68 25.74
CA MET A 298 41.75 -18.68 25.33
C MET A 298 42.12 -20.09 25.74
N SER A 299 43.41 -20.45 25.70
CA SER A 299 43.88 -21.77 26.21
C SER A 299 43.72 -21.89 27.72
N LYS A 300 43.99 -20.84 28.52
CA LYS A 300 43.74 -20.82 29.96
C LYS A 300 42.24 -21.03 30.27
N LEU A 301 41.35 -20.35 29.54
CA LEU A 301 39.88 -20.49 29.72
C LEU A 301 39.35 -21.88 29.34
N ARG A 302 39.99 -22.56 28.38
CA ARG A 302 39.62 -23.92 27.94
C ARG A 302 40.14 -25.03 28.84
N HIS A 303 41.06 -24.70 29.74
CA HIS A 303 41.71 -25.71 30.59
C HIS A 303 40.71 -26.33 31.58
N PRO A 304 40.66 -27.67 31.75
CA PRO A 304 39.70 -28.35 32.63
C PRO A 304 39.75 -27.92 34.11
N SER A 305 40.89 -27.37 34.58
CA SER A 305 41.01 -26.86 35.94
C SER A 305 40.39 -25.47 36.15
N SER A 306 40.08 -24.75 35.10
CA SER A 306 39.28 -23.53 35.15
C SER A 306 37.81 -23.88 35.01
N ASP A 307 37.26 -24.65 35.95
CA ASP A 307 35.82 -25.01 35.95
C ASP A 307 34.96 -23.79 36.31
N THR A 308 34.74 -22.97 35.30
CA THR A 308 34.02 -21.70 35.43
C THR A 308 32.57 -21.80 35.00
N GLY A 309 32.06 -23.02 34.74
CA GLY A 309 30.67 -23.24 34.27
C GLY A 309 30.42 -22.75 32.83
N ALA A 310 31.50 -22.37 32.09
CA ALA A 310 31.33 -21.85 30.70
C ALA A 310 30.66 -22.81 29.73
N ARG A 311 30.70 -24.12 30.00
CA ARG A 311 30.03 -25.14 29.20
C ARG A 311 28.52 -25.16 29.42
N ASP A 312 28.09 -24.82 30.64
CA ASP A 312 26.67 -24.82 31.00
C ASP A 312 25.93 -23.65 30.36
N LEU A 313 26.65 -22.50 30.09
CA LEU A 313 26.10 -21.36 29.35
C LEU A 313 25.86 -21.64 27.85
N LEU A 314 26.48 -22.68 27.28
CA LEU A 314 26.27 -23.05 25.86
C LEU A 314 25.20 -24.13 25.71
N ALA A 315 24.68 -24.67 26.83
CA ALA A 315 23.69 -25.76 26.85
C ALA A 315 22.25 -25.25 26.98
N VAL A 316 21.98 -23.93 26.92
CA VAL A 316 20.65 -23.32 27.00
C VAL A 316 20.13 -22.98 25.59
#